data_30e6af79680d93b267e4bcefd0488db1
#
_entry.id   30e6af79680d93b267e4bcefd0488db1
#
_cell.length_a   1.000
_cell.length_b   1.000
_cell.length_c   1.000
_cell.angle_alpha   90.00
_cell.angle_beta   90.00
_cell.angle_gamma   90.00
#
_symmetry.space_group_name_H-M   'P 1'
#
loop_
_entity.id
_entity.type
_entity.pdbx_description
1 polymer ?
#
loop_
_entity_poly.entity_id
_entity_poly.type
_entity_poly.pdbx_seq_one_letter_code
_entity_poly.pdbx_strand_id
1 'polypeptide(L)'
;DDVTDSVGQAFLAHAMQCAKCHDHKFDPVPTRDYYGMMAVFSTTQLAERKASFLPEESKEDFGLFAGLIQSKIASYDKQNAELNEKIKRLKKEEKGNAKVGDNGLDPGDEASQSRIFKNLIRHKIELDRVQPLTHAVYTGKTIVRQNVRGRIDMPEKPWQKGYYDSDVIYSGGDVYSKGDTVEPGGLSAAESLGGMNANPFPKGQGKRRLALAKWIVDEKNPLTARVMVNRIWSWHFGRGLAGNPNNFGGTGELPTHPALLDYLADWFMKNGWSVKKLNHLILTSETYRRSSRHPDPESISEKDPKGQLYARFLPRRLVAEEIRDAMLRVSGELNPRVGGIP
;
A
#
# COMPACT_ATOMS: atom_id res chain seq x y z
N ASP A 1 6.22 8.66 8.00
CA ASP A 1 6.96 9.02 6.78
C ASP A 1 6.40 8.27 5.57
N ASP A 2 6.53 6.96 5.49
CA ASP A 2 6.17 6.14 4.31
C ASP A 2 4.73 6.34 3.82
N VAL A 3 3.77 6.45 4.73
CA VAL A 3 2.36 6.69 4.36
C VAL A 3 2.18 8.07 3.75
N THR A 4 2.87 9.08 4.25
CA THR A 4 2.81 10.45 3.73
C THR A 4 3.34 10.51 2.30
N ASP A 5 4.51 9.92 2.06
CA ASP A 5 5.10 9.86 0.73
C ASP A 5 4.26 9.03 -0.24
N SER A 6 3.78 7.86 0.22
CA SER A 6 2.89 7.00 -0.59
C SER A 6 1.61 7.71 -1.03
N VAL A 7 0.99 8.49 -0.14
CA VAL A 7 -0.22 9.27 -0.47
C VAL A 7 0.11 10.40 -1.43
N GLY A 8 1.21 11.13 -1.21
CA GLY A 8 1.69 12.17 -2.12
C GLY A 8 1.92 11.64 -3.53
N GLN A 9 2.62 10.52 -3.65
CA GLN A 9 2.87 9.89 -4.94
C GLN A 9 1.60 9.30 -5.57
N ALA A 10 0.78 8.59 -4.77
CA ALA A 10 -0.40 7.90 -5.30
C ALA A 10 -1.46 8.85 -5.84
N PHE A 11 -1.71 9.96 -5.17
CA PHE A 11 -2.82 10.86 -5.51
C PHE A 11 -2.39 12.17 -6.14
N LEU A 12 -1.19 12.64 -5.85
CA LEU A 12 -0.73 13.97 -6.26
C LEU A 12 0.43 13.91 -7.26
N ALA A 13 1.00 12.73 -7.51
CA ALA A 13 2.21 12.51 -8.33
C ALA A 13 3.39 13.39 -7.87
N HIS A 14 3.53 13.55 -6.56
CA HIS A 14 4.64 14.29 -5.94
C HIS A 14 5.37 13.39 -4.93
N ALA A 15 6.68 13.24 -5.09
CA ALA A 15 7.55 12.65 -4.10
C ALA A 15 7.82 13.69 -3.01
N MET A 16 7.18 13.54 -1.85
CA MET A 16 7.26 14.53 -0.78
C MET A 16 8.49 14.35 0.12
N GLN A 17 9.20 13.24 -0.01
CA GLN A 17 10.25 12.82 0.92
C GLN A 17 11.40 13.83 1.05
N CYS A 18 11.72 14.55 -0.02
CA CYS A 18 12.74 15.61 0.02
C CYS A 18 12.35 16.76 0.95
N ALA A 19 11.05 17.06 1.04
CA ALA A 19 10.51 18.12 1.88
C ALA A 19 10.55 17.80 3.39
N LYS A 20 10.96 16.60 3.77
CA LYS A 20 11.19 16.22 5.16
C LYS A 20 12.32 17.01 5.83
N CYS A 21 13.40 17.31 5.11
CA CYS A 21 14.60 17.91 5.67
C CYS A 21 14.75 19.40 5.36
N HIS A 22 14.24 19.83 4.21
CA HIS A 22 14.29 21.21 3.71
C HIS A 22 13.15 21.40 2.71
N ASP A 23 12.78 22.63 2.37
CA ASP A 23 11.80 22.89 1.33
C ASP A 23 12.22 22.19 0.02
N HIS A 24 11.25 21.61 -0.69
CA HIS A 24 11.53 20.86 -1.90
C HIS A 24 12.22 21.76 -2.94
N LYS A 25 13.32 21.28 -3.49
CA LYS A 25 14.21 22.13 -4.34
C LYS A 25 13.52 22.64 -5.61
N PHE A 26 12.66 21.84 -6.21
CA PHE A 26 12.07 22.09 -7.53
C PHE A 26 10.57 22.32 -7.49
N ASP A 27 9.90 21.74 -6.52
CA ASP A 27 8.44 21.76 -6.40
C ASP A 27 8.01 22.70 -5.28
N PRO A 28 6.85 23.34 -5.38
CA PRO A 28 6.35 24.23 -4.34
C PRO A 28 5.78 23.43 -3.16
N VAL A 29 6.61 22.62 -2.54
CA VAL A 29 6.31 21.79 -1.37
C VAL A 29 7.23 22.20 -0.23
N PRO A 30 6.83 23.15 0.62
CA PRO A 30 7.60 23.50 1.80
C PRO A 30 7.62 22.38 2.82
N THR A 31 8.66 22.34 3.65
CA THR A 31 8.80 21.42 4.78
C THR A 31 7.55 21.38 5.67
N ARG A 32 6.94 22.54 5.88
CA ARG A 32 5.68 22.65 6.65
C ARG A 32 4.54 21.81 6.05
N ASP A 33 4.39 21.76 4.73
CA ASP A 33 3.35 20.96 4.06
C ASP A 33 3.59 19.47 4.24
N TYR A 34 4.86 19.03 4.15
CA TYR A 34 5.23 17.66 4.44
C TYR A 34 4.81 17.23 5.84
N TYR A 35 5.17 18.03 6.86
CA TYR A 35 4.81 17.73 8.25
C TYR A 35 3.33 17.93 8.53
N GLY A 36 2.66 18.86 7.83
CA GLY A 36 1.21 19.02 7.88
C GLY A 36 0.49 17.76 7.39
N MET A 37 0.93 17.19 6.28
CA MET A 37 0.37 15.93 5.78
C MET A 37 0.77 14.74 6.67
N MET A 38 1.98 14.70 7.21
CA MET A 38 2.40 13.69 8.17
C MET A 38 1.54 13.73 9.44
N ALA A 39 1.17 14.93 9.91
CA ALA A 39 0.31 15.13 11.07
C ALA A 39 -1.10 14.52 10.88
N VAL A 40 -1.59 14.39 9.64
CA VAL A 40 -2.84 13.68 9.37
C VAL A 40 -2.77 12.22 9.81
N PHE A 41 -1.60 11.60 9.67
CA PHE A 41 -1.37 10.19 9.95
C PHE A 41 -0.75 9.90 11.32
N SER A 42 -0.28 10.91 12.04
CA SER A 42 0.45 10.75 13.32
C SER A 42 -0.33 9.98 14.38
N THR A 43 -1.66 10.02 14.33
CA THR A 43 -2.56 9.31 15.25
C THR A 43 -3.07 7.98 14.71
N THR A 44 -2.56 7.53 13.56
CA THR A 44 -3.03 6.31 12.90
C THR A 44 -2.36 5.08 13.46
N GLN A 45 -3.17 4.11 13.85
CA GLN A 45 -2.73 2.78 14.25
C GLN A 45 -3.21 1.75 13.23
N LEU A 46 -2.36 0.77 12.95
CA LEU A 46 -2.67 -0.36 12.07
C LEU A 46 -3.24 -1.51 12.88
N ALA A 47 -4.22 -2.20 12.32
CA ALA A 47 -4.79 -3.42 12.89
C ALA A 47 -5.27 -4.35 11.77
N GLU A 48 -5.50 -5.60 12.16
CA GLU A 48 -6.18 -6.60 11.32
C GLU A 48 -7.49 -6.98 12.01
N ARG A 49 -8.52 -7.19 11.24
CA ARG A 49 -9.83 -7.63 11.75
C ARG A 49 -10.38 -8.76 10.92
N LYS A 50 -11.16 -9.62 11.54
CA LYS A 50 -11.93 -10.64 10.82
C LYS A 50 -12.93 -9.94 9.90
N ALA A 51 -13.04 -10.47 8.69
CA ALA A 51 -14.00 -10.03 7.68
C ALA A 51 -14.77 -11.23 7.13
N SER A 52 -15.92 -10.99 6.53
CA SER A 52 -16.57 -12.02 5.73
C SER A 52 -15.93 -12.07 4.35
N PHE A 53 -15.92 -13.24 3.74
CA PHE A 53 -15.61 -13.35 2.32
C PHE A 53 -16.61 -12.55 1.49
N LEU A 54 -16.12 -11.89 0.45
CA LEU A 54 -17.02 -11.37 -0.58
C LEU A 54 -17.66 -12.53 -1.35
N PRO A 55 -18.87 -12.34 -1.93
CA PRO A 55 -19.55 -13.40 -2.66
C PRO A 55 -18.72 -14.00 -3.80
N GLU A 56 -17.91 -13.18 -4.45
CA GLU A 56 -17.03 -13.50 -5.57
C GLU A 56 -15.68 -14.09 -5.17
N GLU A 57 -15.30 -14.02 -3.89
CA GLU A 57 -14.01 -14.53 -3.42
C GLU A 57 -14.01 -16.06 -3.36
N SER A 58 -12.90 -16.66 -3.79
CA SER A 58 -12.64 -18.08 -3.64
C SER A 58 -12.48 -18.45 -2.16
N LYS A 59 -13.19 -19.50 -1.75
CA LYS A 59 -13.07 -20.13 -0.42
C LYS A 59 -12.30 -21.45 -0.49
N GLU A 60 -11.81 -21.80 -1.67
CA GLU A 60 -11.09 -23.04 -1.91
C GLU A 60 -9.81 -23.07 -1.09
N ASP A 61 -9.43 -24.27 -0.67
CA ASP A 61 -8.19 -24.60 0.03
C ASP A 61 -8.00 -24.09 1.47
N PHE A 62 -8.82 -23.15 1.96
CA PHE A 62 -8.70 -22.67 3.34
C PHE A 62 -8.77 -23.82 4.37
N GLY A 63 -9.74 -24.72 4.20
CA GLY A 63 -9.92 -25.87 5.08
C GLY A 63 -8.77 -26.87 4.96
N LEU A 64 -8.31 -27.15 3.74
CA LEU A 64 -7.19 -28.05 3.48
C LEU A 64 -5.90 -27.49 4.10
N PHE A 65 -5.62 -26.21 3.87
CA PHE A 65 -4.42 -25.55 4.38
C PHE A 65 -4.41 -25.47 5.91
N ALA A 66 -5.56 -25.14 6.54
CA ALA A 66 -5.73 -25.17 7.98
C ALA A 66 -5.45 -26.58 8.54
N GLY A 67 -5.98 -27.62 7.91
CA GLY A 67 -5.75 -29.02 8.29
C GLY A 67 -4.27 -29.43 8.22
N LEU A 68 -3.56 -28.99 7.18
CA LEU A 68 -2.11 -29.23 7.04
C LEU A 68 -1.32 -28.55 8.18
N ILE A 69 -1.66 -27.32 8.52
CA ILE A 69 -0.99 -26.60 9.62
C ILE A 69 -1.32 -27.25 10.96
N GLN A 70 -2.57 -27.63 11.20
CA GLN A 70 -2.99 -28.34 12.43
C GLN A 70 -2.26 -29.66 12.59
N SER A 71 -2.06 -30.43 11.53
CA SER A 71 -1.29 -31.66 11.53
C SER A 71 0.17 -31.42 11.93
N LYS A 72 0.79 -30.35 11.44
CA LYS A 72 2.16 -29.96 11.86
C LYS A 72 2.20 -29.55 13.33
N ILE A 73 1.24 -28.78 13.81
CA ILE A 73 1.13 -28.40 15.22
C ILE A 73 1.02 -29.66 16.09
N ALA A 74 0.13 -30.59 15.76
CA ALA A 74 -0.04 -31.82 16.50
C ALA A 74 1.24 -32.66 16.56
N SER A 75 1.99 -32.72 15.44
CA SER A 75 3.29 -33.41 15.40
C SER A 75 4.31 -32.76 16.34
N TYR A 76 4.40 -31.44 16.37
CA TYR A 76 5.31 -30.72 17.27
C TYR A 76 4.86 -30.79 18.74
N ASP A 77 3.55 -30.76 19.02
CA ASP A 77 3.02 -30.95 20.38
C ASP A 77 3.37 -32.34 20.91
N LYS A 78 3.29 -33.41 20.07
CA LYS A 78 3.73 -34.75 20.42
C LYS A 78 5.22 -34.79 20.75
N GLN A 79 6.08 -34.23 19.88
CA GLN A 79 7.52 -34.14 20.13
C GLN A 79 7.85 -33.38 21.43
N ASN A 80 7.13 -32.31 21.69
CA ASN A 80 7.27 -31.51 22.91
C ASN A 80 6.88 -32.30 24.15
N ALA A 81 5.81 -33.10 24.08
CA ALA A 81 5.38 -33.97 25.17
C ALA A 81 6.43 -35.05 25.47
N GLU A 82 6.96 -35.72 24.43
CA GLU A 82 8.02 -36.74 24.56
C GLU A 82 9.29 -36.17 25.21
N LEU A 83 9.70 -34.96 24.78
CA LEU A 83 10.86 -34.26 25.36
C LEU A 83 10.62 -33.86 26.82
N ASN A 84 9.42 -33.35 27.14
CA ASN A 84 9.07 -33.00 28.51
C ASN A 84 9.05 -34.22 29.45
N GLU A 85 8.61 -35.37 28.98
CA GLU A 85 8.70 -36.64 29.77
C GLU A 85 10.16 -37.07 29.96
N LYS A 86 11.02 -36.92 28.94
CA LYS A 86 12.47 -37.16 29.07
C LYS A 86 13.07 -36.24 30.16
N ILE A 87 12.75 -34.93 30.11
CA ILE A 87 13.20 -33.97 31.13
C ILE A 87 12.76 -34.38 32.55
N LYS A 88 11.50 -34.81 32.70
CA LYS A 88 10.98 -35.25 34.01
C LYS A 88 11.73 -36.46 34.55
N ARG A 89 12.08 -37.43 33.67
CA ARG A 89 12.86 -38.63 34.03
C ARG A 89 14.26 -38.25 34.49
N LEU A 90 14.98 -37.43 33.68
CA LEU A 90 16.33 -36.96 34.02
C LEU A 90 16.36 -36.22 35.37
N LYS A 91 15.43 -35.30 35.59
CA LYS A 91 15.29 -34.56 36.86
C LYS A 91 15.00 -35.49 38.06
N LYS A 92 14.37 -36.64 37.85
CA LYS A 92 14.10 -37.63 38.90
C LYS A 92 15.34 -38.46 39.22
N GLU A 93 16.15 -38.74 38.19
CA GLU A 93 17.41 -39.50 38.32
C GLU A 93 18.53 -38.66 38.93
N GLU A 94 18.57 -37.35 38.62
CA GLU A 94 19.59 -36.40 39.13
C GLU A 94 19.48 -36.06 40.62
N LYS A 95 18.40 -36.40 41.31
CA LYS A 95 18.32 -36.24 42.76
C LYS A 95 19.41 -36.98 43.52
N GLY A 96 20.30 -37.71 42.79
CA GLY A 96 21.45 -38.42 43.32
C GLY A 96 22.84 -37.86 42.95
N ASN A 97 23.01 -37.04 41.91
CA ASN A 97 24.32 -36.53 41.49
C ASN A 97 24.19 -35.17 40.78
N ALA A 98 24.77 -34.14 41.38
CA ALA A 98 24.82 -32.78 40.82
C ALA A 98 25.83 -32.66 39.67
N LYS A 99 25.42 -32.12 38.57
CA LYS A 99 26.12 -31.34 37.52
C LYS A 99 25.72 -31.75 36.10
N VAL A 100 24.51 -31.43 35.74
CA VAL A 100 24.12 -31.14 34.33
C VAL A 100 23.39 -29.81 34.33
N GLY A 101 23.54 -28.97 33.30
CA GLY A 101 23.04 -27.61 33.29
C GLY A 101 21.59 -27.45 33.76
N ASP A 102 21.13 -26.27 34.08
CA ASP A 102 19.87 -25.94 34.79
C ASP A 102 18.61 -26.72 34.34
N ASN A 103 18.66 -27.36 33.16
CA ASN A 103 17.53 -28.10 32.57
C ASN A 103 17.73 -29.62 32.49
N GLY A 104 18.92 -30.19 32.81
CA GLY A 104 19.21 -31.62 32.69
C GLY A 104 19.24 -32.16 31.26
N LEU A 105 19.31 -31.28 30.27
CA LEU A 105 19.32 -31.65 28.85
C LEU A 105 20.74 -31.61 28.27
N ASP A 106 21.02 -32.54 27.36
CA ASP A 106 22.20 -32.40 26.51
C ASP A 106 22.01 -31.27 25.45
N PRO A 107 23.09 -30.78 24.84
CA PRO A 107 23.00 -29.70 23.86
C PRO A 107 22.10 -30.01 22.65
N GLY A 108 21.95 -31.28 22.29
CA GLY A 108 21.08 -31.72 21.21
C GLY A 108 19.59 -31.62 21.59
N ASP A 109 19.26 -31.97 22.82
CA ASP A 109 17.91 -31.87 23.38
C ASP A 109 17.52 -30.39 23.56
N GLU A 110 18.43 -29.51 24.03
CA GLU A 110 18.18 -28.06 24.13
C GLU A 110 17.93 -27.43 22.75
N ALA A 111 18.72 -27.81 21.76
CA ALA A 111 18.50 -27.35 20.39
C ALA A 111 17.15 -27.84 19.85
N SER A 112 16.76 -29.09 20.16
CA SER A 112 15.47 -29.65 19.76
C SER A 112 14.31 -28.94 20.45
N GLN A 113 14.41 -28.65 21.74
CA GLN A 113 13.41 -27.88 22.50
C GLN A 113 13.19 -26.48 21.89
N SER A 114 14.29 -25.79 21.63
CA SER A 114 14.25 -24.47 21.01
C SER A 114 13.59 -24.51 19.62
N ARG A 115 13.92 -25.53 18.82
CA ARG A 115 13.34 -25.73 17.48
C ARG A 115 11.84 -26.03 17.56
N ILE A 116 11.42 -26.93 18.42
CA ILE A 116 10.01 -27.30 18.63
C ILE A 116 9.22 -26.06 19.05
N PHE A 117 9.71 -25.33 20.05
CA PHE A 117 9.06 -24.11 20.55
C PHE A 117 8.87 -23.05 19.44
N LYS A 118 9.93 -22.77 18.67
CA LYS A 118 9.89 -21.82 17.56
C LYS A 118 8.89 -22.24 16.48
N ASN A 119 8.86 -23.53 16.14
CA ASN A 119 7.95 -24.06 15.12
C ASN A 119 6.49 -24.06 15.60
N LEU A 120 6.23 -24.41 16.85
CA LEU A 120 4.88 -24.31 17.44
C LEU A 120 4.35 -22.86 17.38
N ILE A 121 5.15 -21.88 17.81
CA ILE A 121 4.75 -20.47 17.73
C ILE A 121 4.48 -20.08 16.28
N ARG A 122 5.39 -20.44 15.37
CA ARG A 122 5.25 -20.11 13.95
C ARG A 122 3.95 -20.68 13.37
N HIS A 123 3.70 -21.98 13.55
CA HIS A 123 2.51 -22.62 12.98
C HIS A 123 1.20 -22.16 13.65
N LYS A 124 1.21 -21.83 14.94
CA LYS A 124 0.05 -21.22 15.60
C LYS A 124 -0.28 -19.84 15.02
N ILE A 125 0.75 -19.02 14.73
CA ILE A 125 0.59 -17.73 14.06
C ILE A 125 0.09 -17.94 12.62
N GLU A 126 0.62 -18.92 11.89
CA GLU A 126 0.17 -19.25 10.53
C GLU A 126 -1.30 -19.69 10.55
N LEU A 127 -1.69 -20.55 11.47
CA LEU A 127 -3.08 -21.02 11.61
C LEU A 127 -4.06 -19.87 11.92
N ASP A 128 -3.66 -18.94 12.78
CA ASP A 128 -4.47 -17.75 13.11
C ASP A 128 -4.71 -16.85 11.88
N ARG A 129 -3.83 -16.92 10.88
CA ARG A 129 -3.95 -16.17 9.63
C ARG A 129 -4.76 -16.90 8.54
N VAL A 130 -5.05 -18.20 8.71
CA VAL A 130 -5.88 -18.96 7.76
C VAL A 130 -7.36 -18.71 8.02
N GLN A 131 -7.76 -17.46 7.82
CA GLN A 131 -9.13 -16.99 7.93
C GLN A 131 -9.27 -15.67 7.14
N PRO A 132 -10.49 -15.27 6.74
CA PRO A 132 -10.67 -14.01 6.06
C PRO A 132 -10.30 -12.85 7.00
N LEU A 133 -9.26 -12.12 6.62
CA LEU A 133 -8.74 -10.97 7.36
C LEU A 133 -8.71 -9.75 6.45
N THR A 134 -9.00 -8.60 6.99
CA THR A 134 -8.82 -7.32 6.33
C THR A 134 -7.90 -6.42 7.14
N HIS A 135 -7.04 -5.69 6.44
CA HIS A 135 -6.29 -4.62 7.06
C HIS A 135 -7.23 -3.49 7.46
N ALA A 136 -7.02 -2.95 8.64
CA ALA A 136 -7.81 -1.88 9.21
C ALA A 136 -6.92 -0.83 9.85
N VAL A 137 -7.45 0.37 9.99
CA VAL A 137 -6.81 1.48 10.68
C VAL A 137 -7.75 2.09 11.70
N TYR A 138 -7.20 2.53 12.82
CA TYR A 138 -7.96 3.23 13.84
C TYR A 138 -7.15 4.39 14.42
N THR A 139 -7.81 5.25 15.17
CA THR A 139 -7.17 6.33 15.93
C THR A 139 -7.36 6.05 17.41
N GLY A 140 -6.30 5.71 18.13
CA GLY A 140 -6.41 5.33 19.53
C GLY A 140 -5.12 4.79 20.12
N LYS A 141 -5.26 3.97 21.15
CA LYS A 141 -4.12 3.45 21.91
C LYS A 141 -3.28 2.49 21.05
N THR A 142 -1.97 2.72 21.05
CA THR A 142 -1.01 1.81 20.41
C THR A 142 -0.99 0.46 21.14
N ILE A 143 -1.09 -0.62 20.36
CA ILE A 143 -0.95 -1.98 20.87
C ILE A 143 0.52 -2.36 20.86
N VAL A 144 1.02 -2.79 22.03
CA VAL A 144 2.39 -3.34 22.14
C VAL A 144 2.37 -4.78 21.64
N ARG A 145 3.15 -5.06 20.61
CA ARG A 145 3.31 -6.41 20.08
C ARG A 145 4.30 -7.22 20.91
N GLN A 146 3.92 -8.42 21.26
CA GLN A 146 4.86 -9.40 21.83
C GLN A 146 5.64 -10.14 20.73
N ASN A 147 5.09 -10.23 19.53
CA ASN A 147 5.71 -10.91 18.40
C ASN A 147 5.40 -10.15 17.10
N VAL A 148 6.43 -9.80 16.34
CA VAL A 148 6.30 -9.05 15.07
C VAL A 148 5.54 -9.83 13.98
N ARG A 149 5.48 -11.15 14.05
CA ARG A 149 4.75 -12.01 13.09
C ARG A 149 3.29 -12.20 13.48
N GLY A 150 2.94 -11.93 14.73
CA GLY A 150 1.57 -12.08 15.23
C GLY A 150 0.65 -11.03 14.61
N ARG A 151 -0.61 -11.39 14.50
CA ARG A 151 -1.68 -10.48 14.09
C ARG A 151 -1.84 -9.36 15.11
N ILE A 152 -2.18 -8.17 14.63
CA ILE A 152 -2.60 -7.06 15.50
C ILE A 152 -4.12 -6.97 15.42
N ASP A 153 -4.79 -7.51 16.41
CA ASP A 153 -6.23 -7.40 16.49
C ASP A 153 -6.68 -5.95 16.72
N MET A 154 -7.79 -5.58 16.08
CA MET A 154 -8.47 -4.32 16.38
C MET A 154 -8.85 -4.33 17.88
N PRO A 155 -8.48 -3.30 18.68
CA PRO A 155 -8.87 -3.26 20.08
C PRO A 155 -10.39 -3.16 20.22
N GLU A 156 -10.93 -3.70 21.32
CA GLU A 156 -12.38 -3.63 21.61
C GLU A 156 -12.90 -2.19 21.67
N LYS A 157 -12.06 -1.27 22.15
CA LYS A 157 -12.36 0.16 22.24
C LYS A 157 -11.38 0.97 21.38
N PRO A 158 -11.47 0.91 20.05
CA PRO A 158 -10.51 1.56 19.15
C PRO A 158 -10.53 3.08 19.24
N TRP A 159 -11.59 3.67 19.83
CA TRP A 159 -11.73 5.12 20.08
C TRP A 159 -11.10 5.59 21.40
N GLN A 160 -10.58 4.68 22.24
CA GLN A 160 -9.92 5.06 23.47
C GLN A 160 -8.66 5.85 23.16
N LYS A 161 -8.54 7.05 23.74
CA LYS A 161 -7.35 7.90 23.57
C LYS A 161 -6.08 7.14 23.92
N GLY A 162 -5.12 7.16 22.99
CA GLY A 162 -3.74 6.72 23.21
C GLY A 162 -2.82 7.88 23.54
N TYR A 163 -1.56 7.56 23.81
CA TYR A 163 -0.52 8.56 23.86
C TYR A 163 -0.36 9.18 22.46
N TYR A 164 -0.22 10.48 22.42
CA TYR A 164 0.00 11.25 21.21
C TYR A 164 0.91 12.42 21.56
N ASP A 165 2.04 12.49 20.87
CA ASP A 165 2.92 13.64 20.93
C ASP A 165 2.40 14.75 20.03
N SER A 166 2.81 15.99 20.27
CA SER A 166 2.44 17.12 19.40
C SER A 166 3.03 16.93 18.02
N ASP A 167 2.27 17.34 16.99
CA ASP A 167 2.78 17.40 15.63
C ASP A 167 3.77 18.56 15.52
N VAL A 168 5.00 18.28 15.14
CA VAL A 168 6.08 19.27 15.04
C VAL A 168 6.87 19.06 13.73
N ILE A 169 7.52 20.12 13.30
CA ILE A 169 8.53 20.04 12.24
C ILE A 169 9.83 19.54 12.87
N TYR A 170 10.43 18.53 12.31
CA TYR A 170 11.74 18.05 12.74
C TYR A 170 12.82 18.73 11.89
N SER A 171 13.65 19.56 12.52
CA SER A 171 14.71 20.31 11.84
C SER A 171 15.69 19.36 11.16
N GLY A 172 15.89 19.56 9.85
CA GLY A 172 16.75 18.66 9.05
C GLY A 172 16.25 17.21 8.96
N GLY A 173 14.99 16.94 9.34
CA GLY A 173 14.42 15.58 9.36
C GLY A 173 14.83 14.75 10.58
N ASP A 174 15.57 15.31 11.53
CA ASP A 174 16.03 14.62 12.74
C ASP A 174 14.94 14.58 13.81
N VAL A 175 14.49 13.38 14.19
CA VAL A 175 13.42 13.15 15.17
C VAL A 175 13.74 13.66 16.57
N TYR A 176 14.99 13.93 16.88
CA TYR A 176 15.43 14.52 18.16
C TYR A 176 15.45 16.04 18.13
N SER A 177 15.40 16.65 16.95
CA SER A 177 15.48 18.11 16.76
C SER A 177 14.08 18.68 16.50
N LYS A 178 13.26 18.73 17.56
CA LYS A 178 11.89 19.26 17.51
C LYS A 178 11.90 20.78 17.29
N GLY A 179 11.25 21.24 16.23
CA GLY A 179 11.03 22.66 15.92
C GLY A 179 9.60 23.11 16.18
N ASP A 180 9.09 23.97 15.31
CA ASP A 180 7.75 24.55 15.42
C ASP A 180 6.63 23.52 15.36
N THR A 181 5.54 23.80 16.04
CA THR A 181 4.32 23.00 15.92
C THR A 181 3.70 23.17 14.53
N VAL A 182 3.09 22.10 14.02
CA VAL A 182 2.41 22.10 12.74
C VAL A 182 0.99 21.55 12.89
N GLU A 183 0.06 22.11 12.14
CA GLU A 183 -1.30 21.59 12.08
C GLU A 183 -1.47 20.62 10.90
N PRO A 184 -2.38 19.63 11.00
CA PRO A 184 -2.71 18.76 9.87
C PRO A 184 -3.15 19.56 8.66
N GLY A 185 -2.64 19.25 7.48
CA GLY A 185 -2.93 20.00 6.26
C GLY A 185 -2.63 19.22 4.99
N GLY A 186 -3.03 19.78 3.85
CA GLY A 186 -2.66 19.33 2.51
C GLY A 186 -1.49 20.14 1.95
N LEU A 187 -1.34 20.13 0.62
CA LEU A 187 -0.33 20.93 -0.08
C LEU A 187 -0.83 22.36 -0.31
N SER A 188 -0.13 23.34 0.20
CA SER A 188 -0.44 24.76 0.04
C SER A 188 -0.49 25.19 -1.44
N ALA A 189 0.36 24.62 -2.28
CA ALA A 189 0.35 24.87 -3.71
C ALA A 189 -0.95 24.40 -4.40
N ALA A 190 -1.47 23.22 -4.04
CA ALA A 190 -2.74 22.73 -4.58
C ALA A 190 -3.92 23.63 -4.16
N GLU A 191 -3.87 24.15 -2.95
CA GLU A 191 -4.86 25.07 -2.41
C GLU A 191 -4.86 26.40 -3.17
N SER A 192 -3.68 26.95 -3.41
CA SER A 192 -3.52 28.22 -4.16
C SER A 192 -3.98 28.08 -5.61
N LEU A 193 -3.63 27.00 -6.28
CA LEU A 193 -3.97 26.75 -7.68
C LEU A 193 -5.45 26.39 -7.89
N GLY A 194 -6.04 25.65 -6.96
CA GLY A 194 -7.42 25.20 -7.05
C GLY A 194 -8.43 26.13 -6.38
N GLY A 195 -7.98 27.14 -5.66
CA GLY A 195 -8.86 27.97 -4.82
C GLY A 195 -9.52 27.18 -3.71
N MET A 196 -8.83 26.15 -3.22
CA MET A 196 -9.26 25.33 -2.08
C MET A 196 -9.00 26.05 -0.77
N ASN A 197 -9.75 25.72 0.27
CA ASN A 197 -9.44 26.21 1.61
C ASN A 197 -8.32 25.38 2.23
N ALA A 198 -7.21 26.02 2.57
CA ALA A 198 -6.00 25.42 3.11
C ALA A 198 -6.20 24.62 4.42
N ASN A 199 -7.27 24.84 5.18
CA ASN A 199 -7.41 24.29 6.52
C ASN A 199 -8.78 23.68 6.84
N PRO A 200 -9.25 22.66 6.09
CA PRO A 200 -10.44 21.92 6.47
C PRO A 200 -10.14 20.85 7.53
N PHE A 201 -8.90 20.76 8.01
CA PHE A 201 -8.44 19.63 8.83
C PHE A 201 -8.71 19.85 10.32
N PRO A 202 -9.31 18.86 11.01
CA PRO A 202 -9.55 18.99 12.44
C PRO A 202 -8.24 18.91 13.24
N LYS A 203 -8.08 19.81 14.22
CA LYS A 203 -6.91 19.83 15.13
C LYS A 203 -6.87 18.62 16.06
N GLY A 204 -8.04 18.06 16.41
CA GLY A 204 -8.15 16.89 17.28
C GLY A 204 -7.62 15.60 16.61
N GLN A 205 -7.44 14.54 17.43
CA GLN A 205 -6.90 13.25 16.95
C GLN A 205 -7.80 12.53 15.94
N GLY A 206 -9.11 12.78 15.96
CA GLY A 206 -10.07 12.09 15.10
C GLY A 206 -10.32 12.82 13.76
N LYS A 207 -10.83 12.06 12.78
CA LYS A 207 -11.32 12.57 11.49
C LYS A 207 -10.30 13.20 10.55
N ARG A 208 -9.02 13.30 10.91
CA ARG A 208 -7.96 13.88 10.06
C ARG A 208 -7.85 13.16 8.72
N ARG A 209 -7.82 11.81 8.73
CA ARG A 209 -7.77 11.01 7.48
C ARG A 209 -9.00 11.19 6.62
N LEU A 210 -10.19 11.34 7.22
CA LEU A 210 -11.41 11.64 6.47
C LEU A 210 -11.36 13.02 5.83
N ALA A 211 -10.80 14.01 6.53
CA ALA A 211 -10.60 15.34 5.98
C ALA A 211 -9.63 15.29 4.78
N LEU A 212 -8.52 14.57 4.91
CA LEU A 212 -7.58 14.37 3.79
C LEU A 212 -8.25 13.65 2.62
N ALA A 213 -9.02 12.61 2.87
CA ALA A 213 -9.75 11.91 1.79
C ALA A 213 -10.70 12.85 1.04
N LYS A 214 -11.43 13.70 1.76
CA LYS A 214 -12.30 14.73 1.13
C LYS A 214 -11.50 15.75 0.35
N TRP A 215 -10.37 16.20 0.88
CA TRP A 215 -9.47 17.14 0.23
C TRP A 215 -8.88 16.56 -1.07
N ILE A 216 -8.49 15.27 -1.06
CA ILE A 216 -7.97 14.58 -2.25
C ILE A 216 -9.01 14.50 -3.37
N VAL A 217 -10.26 14.23 -3.05
CA VAL A 217 -11.34 14.05 -4.05
C VAL A 217 -12.14 15.35 -4.29
N ASP A 218 -11.72 16.46 -3.74
CA ASP A 218 -12.38 17.75 -3.97
C ASP A 218 -12.27 18.13 -5.46
N GLU A 219 -13.36 18.59 -6.05
CA GLU A 219 -13.40 18.99 -7.47
C GLU A 219 -12.44 20.13 -7.79
N LYS A 220 -12.09 20.92 -6.78
CA LYS A 220 -11.11 22.00 -6.89
C LYS A 220 -9.66 21.52 -6.77
N ASN A 221 -9.43 20.26 -6.38
CA ASN A 221 -8.07 19.74 -6.35
C ASN A 221 -7.53 19.59 -7.78
N PRO A 222 -6.49 20.35 -8.16
CA PRO A 222 -6.04 20.40 -9.54
C PRO A 222 -5.24 19.14 -9.94
N LEU A 223 -4.88 18.28 -9.00
CA LEU A 223 -3.93 17.18 -9.24
C LEU A 223 -4.61 15.82 -9.35
N THR A 224 -5.42 15.43 -8.38
CA THR A 224 -5.85 14.04 -8.22
C THR A 224 -6.50 13.44 -9.48
N ALA A 225 -7.46 14.14 -10.06
CA ALA A 225 -8.15 13.65 -11.25
C ALA A 225 -7.20 13.57 -12.46
N ARG A 226 -6.36 14.59 -12.67
CA ARG A 226 -5.35 14.61 -13.74
C ARG A 226 -4.34 13.47 -13.59
N VAL A 227 -3.84 13.23 -12.38
CA VAL A 227 -2.89 12.16 -12.08
C VAL A 227 -3.50 10.80 -12.40
N MET A 228 -4.72 10.53 -11.96
CA MET A 228 -5.38 9.24 -12.20
C MET A 228 -5.68 9.02 -13.68
N VAL A 229 -6.21 10.03 -14.35
CA VAL A 229 -6.48 9.98 -15.80
C VAL A 229 -5.20 9.77 -16.59
N ASN A 230 -4.12 10.47 -16.25
CA ASN A 230 -2.84 10.32 -16.93
C ASN A 230 -2.24 8.92 -16.78
N ARG A 231 -2.40 8.30 -15.60
CA ARG A 231 -1.99 6.91 -15.37
C ARG A 231 -2.81 5.93 -16.19
N ILE A 232 -4.13 6.06 -16.17
CA ILE A 232 -5.01 5.21 -16.98
C ILE A 232 -4.67 5.35 -18.46
N TRP A 233 -4.45 6.57 -18.93
CA TRP A 233 -4.00 6.83 -20.28
C TRP A 233 -2.66 6.13 -20.57
N SER A 234 -1.70 6.24 -19.68
CA SER A 234 -0.38 5.61 -19.85
C SER A 234 -0.44 4.07 -19.90
N TRP A 235 -1.37 3.46 -19.18
CA TRP A 235 -1.56 2.01 -19.24
C TRP A 235 -2.08 1.55 -20.59
N HIS A 236 -2.88 2.36 -21.25
CA HIS A 236 -3.41 2.03 -22.58
C HIS A 236 -2.42 2.35 -23.71
N PHE A 237 -1.74 3.48 -23.63
CA PHE A 237 -0.88 3.97 -24.73
C PHE A 237 0.62 3.78 -24.50
N GLY A 238 1.01 3.23 -23.34
CA GLY A 238 2.43 3.04 -22.97
C GLY A 238 3.13 4.31 -22.50
N ARG A 239 2.50 5.49 -22.64
CA ARG A 239 2.97 6.80 -22.16
C ARG A 239 1.78 7.67 -21.74
N GLY A 240 1.95 8.44 -20.67
CA GLY A 240 0.97 9.43 -20.26
C GLY A 240 0.88 10.63 -21.21
N LEU A 241 -0.20 11.39 -21.11
CA LEU A 241 -0.30 12.74 -21.71
C LEU A 241 0.77 13.65 -21.14
N ALA A 242 0.97 13.65 -19.81
CA ALA A 242 2.19 14.07 -19.14
C ALA A 242 3.12 12.86 -19.05
N GLY A 243 4.33 12.96 -19.61
CA GLY A 243 5.16 11.81 -19.92
C GLY A 243 5.57 10.97 -18.72
N ASN A 244 5.84 11.59 -17.55
CA ASN A 244 6.07 10.88 -16.30
C ASN A 244 4.81 10.89 -15.42
N PRO A 245 4.06 9.77 -15.33
CA PRO A 245 2.81 9.71 -14.57
C PRO A 245 2.98 9.80 -13.04
N ASN A 246 4.22 9.77 -12.56
CA ASN A 246 4.55 9.86 -11.13
C ASN A 246 5.23 11.19 -10.75
N ASN A 247 5.36 12.12 -11.70
CA ASN A 247 5.96 13.42 -11.44
C ASN A 247 5.21 14.53 -12.19
N PHE A 248 4.36 15.23 -11.47
CA PHE A 248 3.62 16.40 -11.93
C PHE A 248 4.23 17.71 -11.41
N GLY A 249 5.43 17.63 -10.83
CA GLY A 249 6.19 18.75 -10.32
C GLY A 249 7.02 19.47 -11.38
N GLY A 250 7.83 20.42 -10.94
CA GLY A 250 8.63 21.30 -11.79
C GLY A 250 9.68 20.60 -12.67
N THR A 251 10.05 19.36 -12.32
CA THR A 251 10.95 18.51 -13.13
C THR A 251 10.19 17.49 -13.98
N GLY A 252 8.87 17.46 -13.90
CA GLY A 252 8.01 16.60 -14.71
C GLY A 252 7.93 17.07 -16.16
N GLU A 253 7.51 16.16 -17.04
CA GLU A 253 7.26 16.51 -18.42
C GLU A 253 5.88 17.18 -18.55
N LEU A 254 5.84 18.33 -19.24
CA LEU A 254 4.58 19.00 -19.57
C LEU A 254 3.67 18.09 -20.40
N PRO A 255 2.34 18.17 -20.22
CA PRO A 255 1.41 17.39 -21.01
C PRO A 255 1.46 17.78 -22.49
N THR A 256 1.52 16.78 -23.37
CA THR A 256 1.50 16.98 -24.83
C THR A 256 0.16 17.54 -25.31
N HIS A 257 -0.92 17.20 -24.61
CA HIS A 257 -2.29 17.62 -24.90
C HIS A 257 -2.98 18.10 -23.63
N PRO A 258 -2.65 19.31 -23.12
CA PRO A 258 -3.18 19.78 -21.83
C PRO A 258 -4.71 19.87 -21.82
N ALA A 259 -5.33 20.37 -22.89
CA ALA A 259 -6.78 20.46 -22.98
C ALA A 259 -7.48 19.07 -22.95
N LEU A 260 -6.86 18.06 -23.51
CA LEU A 260 -7.38 16.68 -23.45
C LEU A 260 -7.26 16.12 -22.01
N LEU A 261 -6.14 16.36 -21.34
CA LEU A 261 -5.94 15.93 -19.96
C LEU A 261 -6.98 16.59 -19.04
N ASP A 262 -7.23 17.87 -19.21
CA ASP A 262 -8.21 18.63 -18.43
C ASP A 262 -9.64 18.15 -18.71
N TYR A 263 -9.99 17.94 -19.99
CA TYR A 263 -11.28 17.40 -20.37
C TYR A 263 -11.54 16.01 -19.73
N LEU A 264 -10.57 15.12 -19.85
CA LEU A 264 -10.71 13.77 -19.28
C LEU A 264 -10.77 13.78 -17.75
N ALA A 265 -10.03 14.66 -17.09
CA ALA A 265 -10.08 14.83 -15.64
C ALA A 265 -11.46 15.35 -15.16
N ASP A 266 -11.98 16.38 -15.81
CA ASP A 266 -13.33 16.90 -15.52
C ASP A 266 -14.41 15.84 -15.81
N TRP A 267 -14.32 15.17 -16.95
CA TRP A 267 -15.24 14.09 -17.31
C TRP A 267 -15.20 12.95 -16.28
N PHE A 268 -14.01 12.56 -15.82
CA PHE A 268 -13.82 11.49 -14.85
C PHE A 268 -14.50 11.82 -13.51
N MET A 269 -14.31 13.04 -13.01
CA MET A 269 -14.98 13.53 -11.80
C MET A 269 -16.51 13.53 -11.97
N LYS A 270 -17.03 14.13 -13.04
CA LYS A 270 -18.46 14.23 -13.34
C LYS A 270 -19.14 12.87 -13.55
N ASN A 271 -18.39 11.85 -13.93
CA ASN A 271 -18.90 10.48 -14.09
C ASN A 271 -18.68 9.58 -12.85
N GLY A 272 -18.47 10.20 -11.67
CA GLY A 272 -18.40 9.54 -10.38
C GLY A 272 -17.08 8.78 -10.16
N TRP A 273 -15.98 9.26 -10.71
CA TRP A 273 -14.65 8.67 -10.56
C TRP A 273 -14.58 7.21 -11.04
N SER A 274 -15.39 6.87 -12.04
CA SER A 274 -15.50 5.50 -12.53
C SER A 274 -14.38 5.15 -13.51
N VAL A 275 -13.39 4.42 -13.03
CA VAL A 275 -12.30 3.85 -13.86
C VAL A 275 -12.87 3.03 -15.01
N LYS A 276 -13.94 2.24 -14.78
CA LYS A 276 -14.58 1.44 -15.83
C LYS A 276 -15.16 2.29 -16.96
N LYS A 277 -15.85 3.39 -16.61
CA LYS A 277 -16.39 4.31 -17.62
C LYS A 277 -15.28 5.01 -18.40
N LEU A 278 -14.21 5.44 -17.71
CA LEU A 278 -13.07 6.08 -18.35
C LEU A 278 -12.33 5.13 -19.29
N ASN A 279 -12.10 3.88 -18.88
CA ASN A 279 -11.56 2.84 -19.77
C ASN A 279 -12.43 2.66 -21.01
N HIS A 280 -13.74 2.58 -20.85
CA HIS A 280 -14.66 2.47 -21.99
C HIS A 280 -14.53 3.65 -22.94
N LEU A 281 -14.50 4.88 -22.42
CA LEU A 281 -14.33 6.10 -23.23
C LEU A 281 -13.04 6.07 -24.04
N ILE A 282 -11.92 5.68 -23.42
CA ILE A 282 -10.60 5.60 -24.07
C ILE A 282 -10.60 4.50 -25.13
N LEU A 283 -11.03 3.28 -24.79
CA LEU A 283 -10.99 2.12 -25.67
C LEU A 283 -11.90 2.25 -26.90
N THR A 284 -12.99 2.99 -26.79
CA THR A 284 -13.92 3.24 -27.90
C THR A 284 -13.53 4.46 -28.74
N SER A 285 -12.54 5.24 -28.32
CA SER A 285 -12.07 6.42 -29.05
C SER A 285 -11.40 6.06 -30.38
N GLU A 286 -11.50 6.94 -31.36
CA GLU A 286 -10.79 6.77 -32.61
C GLU A 286 -9.27 6.76 -32.43
N THR A 287 -8.76 7.49 -31.44
CA THR A 287 -7.33 7.51 -31.10
C THR A 287 -6.82 6.12 -30.72
N TYR A 288 -7.57 5.37 -29.89
CA TYR A 288 -7.19 4.02 -29.49
C TYR A 288 -7.33 3.01 -30.64
N ARG A 289 -8.30 3.22 -31.53
CA ARG A 289 -8.60 2.35 -32.66
C ARG A 289 -7.72 2.59 -33.90
N ARG A 290 -6.80 3.55 -33.84
CA ARG A 290 -5.88 3.82 -34.95
C ARG A 290 -4.96 2.64 -35.22
N SER A 291 -4.62 2.45 -36.53
CA SER A 291 -3.62 1.49 -36.94
C SER A 291 -2.24 1.81 -36.37
N SER A 292 -1.44 0.80 -36.15
CA SER A 292 -0.02 0.99 -35.83
C SER A 292 0.82 1.43 -37.05
N ARG A 293 0.28 1.23 -38.24
CA ARG A 293 0.89 1.68 -39.51
C ARG A 293 0.21 2.95 -39.97
N HIS A 294 0.99 3.98 -40.27
CA HIS A 294 0.49 5.22 -40.85
C HIS A 294 0.64 5.16 -42.39
N PRO A 295 -0.31 5.70 -43.16
CA PRO A 295 -0.21 5.73 -44.64
C PRO A 295 1.03 6.46 -45.16
N ASP A 296 1.48 7.48 -44.45
CA ASP A 296 2.68 8.27 -44.75
C ASP A 296 3.67 8.17 -43.55
N PRO A 297 4.55 7.14 -43.55
CA PRO A 297 5.52 6.91 -42.49
C PRO A 297 6.63 7.96 -42.47
N GLU A 298 7.00 8.53 -43.61
CA GLU A 298 8.08 9.54 -43.70
C GLU A 298 7.66 10.83 -43.02
N SER A 299 6.48 11.36 -43.33
CA SER A 299 5.91 12.55 -42.72
C SER A 299 5.74 12.37 -41.20
N ILE A 300 5.33 11.19 -40.72
CA ILE A 300 5.22 10.91 -39.30
C ILE A 300 6.59 10.83 -38.64
N SER A 301 7.58 10.25 -39.26
CA SER A 301 8.94 10.17 -38.72
C SER A 301 9.56 11.56 -38.54
N GLU A 302 9.20 12.49 -39.42
CA GLU A 302 9.64 13.90 -39.35
C GLU A 302 8.87 14.71 -38.31
N LYS A 303 7.51 14.64 -38.33
CA LYS A 303 6.65 15.50 -37.51
C LYS A 303 6.40 15.00 -36.08
N ASP A 304 6.43 13.68 -35.90
CA ASP A 304 6.17 13.02 -34.61
C ASP A 304 7.10 11.82 -34.38
N PRO A 305 8.44 12.05 -34.35
CA PRO A 305 9.42 10.97 -34.18
C PRO A 305 9.24 10.20 -32.88
N LYS A 306 8.69 10.83 -31.84
CA LYS A 306 8.44 10.23 -30.54
C LYS A 306 7.03 9.61 -30.40
N GLY A 307 6.17 9.73 -31.41
CA GLY A 307 4.80 9.22 -31.38
C GLY A 307 3.92 9.86 -30.32
N GLN A 308 4.12 11.15 -30.04
CA GLN A 308 3.41 11.89 -28.97
C GLN A 308 2.10 12.52 -29.45
N LEU A 309 1.91 12.65 -30.76
CA LEU A 309 0.71 13.26 -31.35
C LEU A 309 -0.41 12.24 -31.63
N TYR A 310 -0.20 10.99 -31.28
CA TYR A 310 -1.19 9.92 -31.46
C TYR A 310 -1.71 9.76 -32.90
N ALA A 311 -0.90 10.11 -33.91
CA ALA A 311 -1.25 9.92 -35.31
C ALA A 311 -1.38 8.44 -35.72
N ARG A 312 -0.72 7.58 -34.97
CA ARG A 312 -0.82 6.11 -35.05
C ARG A 312 -0.80 5.50 -33.67
N PHE A 313 -1.27 4.27 -33.50
CA PHE A 313 -1.10 3.51 -32.28
C PHE A 313 0.33 2.98 -32.18
N LEU A 314 1.05 3.34 -31.13
CA LEU A 314 2.42 2.85 -30.95
C LEU A 314 2.39 1.43 -30.35
N PRO A 315 2.99 0.42 -31.02
CA PRO A 315 3.16 -0.89 -30.40
C PRO A 315 4.01 -0.80 -29.13
N ARG A 316 3.57 -1.49 -28.08
CA ARG A 316 4.34 -1.62 -26.85
C ARG A 316 4.62 -3.09 -26.55
N ARG A 317 5.72 -3.35 -25.89
CA ARG A 317 6.00 -4.68 -25.35
C ARG A 317 5.05 -4.96 -24.18
N LEU A 318 4.45 -6.14 -24.17
CA LEU A 318 3.66 -6.60 -23.04
C LEU A 318 4.58 -6.91 -21.84
N VAL A 319 4.10 -6.67 -20.63
CA VAL A 319 4.78 -7.10 -19.41
C VAL A 319 4.55 -8.59 -19.16
N ALA A 320 5.35 -9.18 -18.28
CA ALA A 320 5.32 -10.63 -18.06
C ALA A 320 3.95 -11.15 -17.61
N GLU A 321 3.26 -10.39 -16.76
CA GLU A 321 1.92 -10.70 -16.26
C GLU A 321 0.88 -10.69 -17.39
N GLU A 322 0.93 -9.69 -18.28
CA GLU A 322 0.05 -9.62 -19.44
C GLU A 322 0.26 -10.81 -20.40
N ILE A 323 1.54 -11.20 -20.60
CA ILE A 323 1.87 -12.37 -21.46
C ILE A 323 1.32 -13.64 -20.80
N ARG A 324 1.55 -13.83 -19.49
CA ARG A 324 1.07 -15.00 -18.76
C ARG A 324 -0.45 -15.10 -18.82
N ASP A 325 -1.15 -14.02 -18.52
CA ASP A 325 -2.61 -14.00 -18.52
C ASP A 325 -3.19 -14.22 -19.93
N ALA A 326 -2.55 -13.65 -20.96
CA ALA A 326 -2.91 -13.91 -22.35
C ALA A 326 -2.75 -15.39 -22.74
N MET A 327 -1.64 -16.04 -22.32
CA MET A 327 -1.41 -17.47 -22.56
C MET A 327 -2.46 -18.32 -21.86
N LEU A 328 -2.74 -18.06 -20.57
CA LEU A 328 -3.76 -18.76 -19.81
C LEU A 328 -5.17 -18.52 -20.39
N ARG A 329 -5.44 -17.32 -20.89
CA ARG A 329 -6.72 -17.00 -21.53
C ARG A 329 -6.92 -17.78 -22.81
N VAL A 330 -5.90 -17.86 -23.66
CA VAL A 330 -5.95 -18.58 -24.94
C VAL A 330 -6.06 -20.09 -24.73
N SER A 331 -5.37 -20.64 -23.72
CA SER A 331 -5.49 -22.08 -23.35
C SER A 331 -6.81 -22.42 -22.65
N GLY A 332 -7.57 -21.45 -22.20
CA GLY A 332 -8.80 -21.67 -21.42
C GLY A 332 -8.56 -21.92 -19.93
N GLU A 333 -7.32 -21.81 -19.47
CA GLU A 333 -6.93 -22.10 -18.07
C GLU A 333 -6.92 -20.87 -17.14
N LEU A 334 -7.22 -19.69 -17.67
CA LEU A 334 -7.27 -18.47 -16.83
C LEU A 334 -8.41 -18.59 -15.82
N ASN A 335 -8.06 -18.65 -14.55
CA ASN A 335 -9.00 -18.57 -13.45
C ASN A 335 -9.23 -17.10 -13.04
N PRO A 336 -10.40 -16.50 -13.33
CA PRO A 336 -10.70 -15.11 -12.99
C PRO A 336 -11.14 -14.91 -11.53
N ARG A 337 -11.20 -15.98 -10.73
CA ARG A 337 -11.61 -15.88 -9.32
C ARG A 337 -10.58 -15.08 -8.52
N VAL A 338 -11.06 -14.23 -7.64
CA VAL A 338 -10.26 -13.42 -6.74
C VAL A 338 -10.25 -14.05 -5.35
N GLY A 339 -9.14 -13.92 -4.64
CA GLY A 339 -8.99 -14.48 -3.28
C GLY A 339 -8.54 -15.94 -3.27
N GLY A 340 -8.59 -16.56 -2.09
CA GLY A 340 -8.05 -17.89 -1.82
C GLY A 340 -6.77 -17.84 -1.01
N ILE A 341 -6.17 -19.00 -0.78
CA ILE A 341 -4.84 -19.13 -0.17
C ILE A 341 -3.79 -18.90 -1.25
N PRO A 342 -2.79 -18.00 -1.02
CA PRO A 342 -1.74 -17.71 -1.99
C PRO A 342 -0.79 -18.89 -2.22
#